data_e2a048bd2270a0ed0452c683211d5aa2
#
_entry.id   e2a048bd2270a0ed0452c683211d5aa2
#
_cell.length_a   1.000
_cell.length_b   1.000
_cell.length_c   1.000
_cell.angle_alpha   90.00
_cell.angle_beta   90.00
_cell.angle_gamma   90.00
#
_symmetry.space_group_name_H-M   'P 1'
#
loop_
_entity.id
_entity.type
_entity.pdbx_description
1 polymer ?
#
loop_
_entity_poly.entity_id
_entity_poly.type
_entity_poly.pdbx_seq_one_letter_code
_entity_poly.pdbx_strand_id
1 'polypeptide(L)'
;MARFGEAGAPRAEQTRRMNPLSTTSSVDELRFRLQGGLHEPGDAYYEDSVTLFNTMIDRRPRYVVEAIAIEDVVAALAFARENDLPIAVRAGGHSVAGLSLVEDGLVIDLRGMRDIEVDPQRRIARVGGGATWAAVDRATQAHGLAATGGRVSTTGVAGLTLGGGSGWLERKHGLAADNLVAAELVTADGRIVRASDEENPELLWALRGGGGNFGVVTALELALHPLGPEVFAGLALFGIERAHEVLRTYRDVMNAADDELSLAADFLTAPDEDDVPSELRGQPVVGVIGMWAGDPADGERALAPIRELRPDADFFGRTEYADFQCSLDDPPGYRNYWTAENVVDLTDEAIEKIVQRAVEIPPGPSQLFIVAWGGAVRRFGPAHSPLGGREAGFIVHPLLLWENPSDDDHLIALGRAFRHDMEPWSVGATYPNFLGQEGAARMRSAYGASAERLAALKAEWDPHGVFRTHQEV
;
A
#
# COMPACT_ATOMS: atom_id res chain seq x y z
N MET A 1 61.43 -66.21 -44.93
CA MET A 1 62.00 -66.17 -43.57
C MET A 1 61.86 -64.77 -43.06
N ALA A 2 61.47 -64.61 -41.80
CA ALA A 2 61.32 -63.40 -40.98
C ALA A 2 59.87 -62.97 -40.83
N ARG A 3 59.34 -63.24 -39.64
CA ARG A 3 58.06 -62.79 -39.07
C ARG A 3 58.23 -61.33 -38.55
N PHE A 4 57.27 -60.51 -38.84
CA PHE A 4 57.18 -59.19 -38.22
C PHE A 4 55.92 -59.23 -37.28
N GLY A 5 56.20 -58.77 -36.05
CA GLY A 5 55.23 -58.77 -34.97
C GLY A 5 54.26 -57.59 -35.07
N GLU A 6 53.08 -57.83 -34.56
CA GLU A 6 52.02 -56.86 -34.40
C GLU A 6 52.36 -55.84 -33.31
N ALA A 7 52.28 -54.54 -33.64
CA ALA A 7 52.39 -53.45 -32.73
C ALA A 7 50.99 -53.11 -32.19
N GLY A 8 50.81 -53.20 -30.87
CA GLY A 8 49.55 -52.89 -30.19
C GLY A 8 49.25 -51.39 -30.27
N ALA A 9 47.96 -51.10 -30.55
CA ALA A 9 47.41 -49.77 -30.49
C ALA A 9 47.26 -49.23 -29.03
N PRO A 10 47.49 -47.94 -28.78
CA PRO A 10 47.33 -47.38 -27.45
C PRO A 10 45.85 -47.27 -27.08
N ARG A 11 45.50 -47.68 -25.83
CA ARG A 11 44.21 -47.53 -25.20
C ARG A 11 43.93 -46.02 -25.08
N ALA A 12 42.80 -45.59 -25.64
CA ALA A 12 42.24 -44.24 -25.38
C ALA A 12 41.82 -44.14 -23.92
N GLU A 13 42.44 -43.25 -23.19
CA GLU A 13 41.98 -42.74 -21.88
C GLU A 13 40.64 -42.09 -22.07
N GLN A 14 39.59 -42.70 -21.52
CA GLN A 14 38.29 -42.08 -21.37
C GLN A 14 38.40 -40.96 -20.29
N THR A 15 38.61 -39.74 -20.75
CA THR A 15 38.41 -38.58 -19.92
C THR A 15 36.93 -38.50 -19.55
N ARG A 16 36.60 -38.91 -18.32
CA ARG A 16 35.29 -38.63 -17.71
C ARG A 16 35.12 -37.10 -17.74
N ARG A 17 34.28 -36.62 -18.62
CA ARG A 17 33.70 -35.28 -18.51
C ARG A 17 32.89 -35.28 -17.24
N MET A 18 33.39 -34.64 -16.17
CA MET A 18 32.60 -34.27 -15.04
C MET A 18 31.58 -33.25 -15.57
N ASN A 19 30.29 -33.66 -15.61
CA ASN A 19 29.21 -32.72 -15.70
C ASN A 19 29.41 -31.73 -14.55
N PRO A 20 29.36 -30.41 -14.75
CA PRO A 20 29.23 -29.49 -13.65
C PRO A 20 27.90 -29.85 -12.99
N LEU A 21 27.98 -30.41 -11.79
CA LEU A 21 26.83 -30.54 -10.88
C LEU A 21 26.29 -29.13 -10.77
N SER A 22 25.08 -28.89 -11.28
CA SER A 22 24.24 -27.76 -10.91
C SER A 22 24.09 -27.86 -9.39
N THR A 23 24.90 -27.13 -8.65
CA THR A 23 24.77 -27.02 -7.19
C THR A 23 23.62 -26.05 -6.93
N THR A 24 22.37 -26.55 -6.95
CA THR A 24 21.26 -25.89 -6.29
C THR A 24 21.60 -25.77 -4.81
N SER A 25 21.51 -24.57 -4.24
CA SER A 25 21.72 -24.35 -2.80
C SER A 25 20.74 -25.21 -2.01
N SER A 26 21.22 -25.87 -0.99
CA SER A 26 20.36 -26.65 -0.10
C SER A 26 19.64 -25.73 0.91
N VAL A 27 18.51 -26.18 1.43
CA VAL A 27 17.78 -25.49 2.50
C VAL A 27 18.66 -25.31 3.74
N ASP A 28 19.50 -26.29 4.05
CA ASP A 28 20.42 -26.22 5.19
C ASP A 28 21.52 -25.16 4.99
N GLU A 29 21.99 -24.98 3.75
CA GLU A 29 22.92 -23.90 3.42
C GLU A 29 22.26 -22.53 3.59
N LEU A 30 21.00 -22.37 3.17
CA LEU A 30 20.24 -21.13 3.39
C LEU A 30 20.09 -20.88 4.89
N ARG A 31 19.64 -21.87 5.70
CA ARG A 31 19.52 -21.72 7.16
C ARG A 31 20.81 -21.27 7.82
N PHE A 32 21.94 -21.77 7.40
CA PHE A 32 23.24 -21.41 7.96
C PHE A 32 23.65 -19.98 7.62
N ARG A 33 23.20 -19.44 6.49
CA ARG A 33 23.55 -18.08 6.02
C ARG A 33 22.70 -17.00 6.63
N LEU A 34 21.47 -17.31 7.08
CA LEU A 34 20.54 -16.34 7.63
C LEU A 34 20.94 -15.90 9.05
N GLN A 35 20.81 -14.62 9.32
CA GLN A 35 20.86 -14.04 10.67
C GLN A 35 19.50 -14.15 11.37
N GLY A 36 18.41 -14.02 10.60
CA GLY A 36 17.04 -14.30 11.03
C GLY A 36 16.70 -15.79 10.97
N GLY A 37 15.51 -16.13 10.48
CA GLY A 37 15.00 -17.49 10.46
C GLY A 37 14.53 -17.97 9.08
N LEU A 38 14.53 -19.29 8.90
CA LEU A 38 13.84 -19.97 7.80
C LEU A 38 12.74 -20.84 8.40
N HIS A 39 11.49 -20.55 8.04
CA HIS A 39 10.30 -21.17 8.60
C HIS A 39 9.55 -21.97 7.53
N GLU A 40 8.97 -23.09 7.94
CA GLU A 40 8.23 -24.03 7.09
C GLU A 40 6.80 -24.24 7.66
N PRO A 41 5.85 -24.79 6.88
CA PRO A 41 4.50 -25.06 7.38
C PRO A 41 4.51 -25.85 8.70
N GLY A 42 3.78 -25.34 9.70
CA GLY A 42 3.72 -25.87 11.04
C GLY A 42 4.56 -25.11 12.08
N ASP A 43 5.47 -24.22 11.65
CA ASP A 43 6.17 -23.32 12.57
C ASP A 43 5.25 -22.17 12.98
N ALA A 44 5.29 -21.76 14.23
CA ALA A 44 4.45 -20.66 14.74
C ALA A 44 4.69 -19.33 13.99
N TYR A 45 5.93 -19.01 13.65
CA TYR A 45 6.27 -17.83 12.87
C TYR A 45 5.70 -17.94 11.43
N TYR A 46 5.76 -19.13 10.83
CA TYR A 46 5.18 -19.37 9.51
C TYR A 46 3.67 -19.09 9.52
N GLU A 47 2.92 -19.65 10.47
CA GLU A 47 1.46 -19.50 10.53
C GLU A 47 1.05 -18.02 10.75
N ASP A 48 1.79 -17.28 11.55
CA ASP A 48 1.61 -15.83 11.68
C ASP A 48 1.96 -15.09 10.39
N SER A 49 3.03 -15.49 9.71
CA SER A 49 3.49 -14.85 8.48
C SER A 49 2.58 -15.06 7.28
N VAL A 50 1.77 -16.11 7.24
CA VAL A 50 0.80 -16.33 6.16
C VAL A 50 -0.58 -15.75 6.46
N THR A 51 -0.79 -15.21 7.66
CA THR A 51 -2.01 -14.48 8.01
C THR A 51 -1.92 -13.05 7.52
N LEU A 52 -2.74 -12.69 6.55
CA LEU A 52 -2.81 -11.34 5.98
C LEU A 52 -4.04 -10.57 6.46
N PHE A 53 -4.04 -9.25 6.21
CA PHE A 53 -5.18 -8.38 6.43
C PHE A 53 -6.43 -8.89 5.69
N ASN A 54 -6.31 -9.29 4.43
CA ASN A 54 -7.39 -9.90 3.66
C ASN A 54 -7.41 -11.42 3.83
N THR A 55 -8.36 -11.95 4.57
CA THR A 55 -8.49 -13.40 4.83
C THR A 55 -9.00 -14.22 3.65
N MET A 56 -9.37 -13.58 2.52
CA MET A 56 -9.62 -14.31 1.25
C MET A 56 -8.34 -14.90 0.67
N ILE A 57 -7.17 -14.42 1.10
CA ILE A 57 -5.88 -14.86 0.57
C ILE A 57 -5.42 -16.08 1.36
N ASP A 58 -5.53 -17.24 0.74
CA ASP A 58 -5.10 -18.55 1.29
C ASP A 58 -4.00 -19.14 0.39
N ARG A 59 -2.85 -18.47 0.36
CA ARG A 59 -1.65 -18.94 -0.34
C ARG A 59 -0.67 -19.50 0.67
N ARG A 60 -0.09 -20.67 0.36
CA ARG A 60 0.86 -21.36 1.22
C ARG A 60 2.25 -21.39 0.57
N PRO A 61 3.15 -20.49 0.98
CA PRO A 61 4.53 -20.54 0.53
C PRO A 61 5.21 -21.84 1.01
N ARG A 62 6.23 -22.28 0.30
CA ARG A 62 7.06 -23.40 0.75
C ARG A 62 7.96 -22.98 1.91
N TYR A 63 8.45 -21.74 1.86
CA TYR A 63 9.35 -21.18 2.86
C TYR A 63 8.98 -19.73 3.18
N VAL A 64 9.19 -19.35 4.43
CA VAL A 64 9.21 -17.95 4.87
C VAL A 64 10.59 -17.64 5.46
N VAL A 65 11.28 -16.67 4.90
CA VAL A 65 12.54 -16.13 5.44
C VAL A 65 12.20 -14.92 6.30
N GLU A 66 12.44 -15.02 7.60
CA GLU A 66 12.44 -13.88 8.52
C GLU A 66 13.73 -13.07 8.28
N ALA A 67 13.63 -11.94 7.60
CA ALA A 67 14.77 -11.08 7.33
C ALA A 67 14.93 -10.04 8.45
N ILE A 68 16.08 -10.06 9.12
CA ILE A 68 16.46 -9.04 10.12
C ILE A 68 17.64 -8.19 9.65
N ALA A 69 18.30 -8.60 8.57
CA ALA A 69 19.42 -7.90 7.95
C ALA A 69 19.31 -7.97 6.42
N ILE A 70 20.00 -7.06 5.72
CA ILE A 70 20.00 -7.01 4.26
C ILE A 70 20.63 -8.28 3.64
N GLU A 71 21.58 -8.90 4.34
CA GLU A 71 22.21 -10.15 3.95
C GLU A 71 21.23 -11.32 3.90
N ASP A 72 20.21 -11.33 4.76
CA ASP A 72 19.11 -12.32 4.71
C ASP A 72 18.32 -12.21 3.42
N VAL A 73 18.02 -10.98 2.99
CA VAL A 73 17.33 -10.70 1.73
C VAL A 73 18.18 -11.18 0.53
N VAL A 74 19.48 -10.88 0.53
CA VAL A 74 20.41 -11.34 -0.52
C VAL A 74 20.47 -12.87 -0.56
N ALA A 75 20.58 -13.53 0.59
CA ALA A 75 20.62 -15.00 0.69
C ALA A 75 19.31 -15.64 0.20
N ALA A 76 18.16 -15.10 0.60
CA ALA A 76 16.83 -15.57 0.20
C ALA A 76 16.61 -15.45 -1.31
N LEU A 77 16.97 -14.29 -1.91
CA LEU A 77 16.88 -14.06 -3.36
C LEU A 77 17.77 -15.03 -4.15
N ALA A 78 19.02 -15.24 -3.70
CA ALA A 78 19.94 -16.17 -4.34
C ALA A 78 19.38 -17.59 -4.32
N PHE A 79 18.91 -18.07 -3.14
CA PHE A 79 18.31 -19.39 -2.97
C PHE A 79 17.07 -19.57 -3.85
N ALA A 80 16.15 -18.60 -3.86
CA ALA A 80 14.93 -18.69 -4.65
C ALA A 80 15.22 -18.78 -6.15
N ARG A 81 16.18 -17.99 -6.67
CA ARG A 81 16.61 -18.05 -8.08
C ARG A 81 17.27 -19.36 -8.46
N GLU A 82 18.15 -19.90 -7.60
CA GLU A 82 18.83 -21.17 -7.83
C GLU A 82 17.87 -22.38 -7.81
N ASN A 83 16.75 -22.26 -7.10
CA ASN A 83 15.73 -23.28 -6.98
C ASN A 83 14.46 -23.01 -7.81
N ASP A 84 14.46 -21.97 -8.67
CA ASP A 84 13.31 -21.53 -9.49
C ASP A 84 12.01 -21.34 -8.68
N LEU A 85 12.12 -20.80 -7.45
CA LEU A 85 10.99 -20.52 -6.59
C LEU A 85 10.41 -19.13 -6.90
N PRO A 86 9.09 -19.00 -7.04
CA PRO A 86 8.45 -17.70 -7.08
C PRO A 86 8.62 -16.99 -5.74
N ILE A 87 8.70 -15.64 -5.77
CA ILE A 87 9.01 -14.82 -4.60
C ILE A 87 7.88 -13.84 -4.34
N ALA A 88 7.51 -13.68 -3.07
CA ALA A 88 6.76 -12.53 -2.57
C ALA A 88 7.52 -11.84 -1.44
N VAL A 89 7.23 -10.55 -1.24
CA VAL A 89 7.80 -9.74 -0.16
C VAL A 89 6.69 -9.30 0.77
N ARG A 90 6.85 -9.55 2.06
CA ARG A 90 5.92 -9.14 3.11
C ARG A 90 6.53 -8.02 3.96
N ALA A 91 5.83 -6.88 4.04
CA ALA A 91 6.01 -5.86 5.07
C ALA A 91 4.81 -5.92 6.04
N GLY A 92 3.87 -4.98 6.00
CA GLY A 92 2.68 -5.01 6.86
C GLY A 92 1.61 -6.06 6.50
N GLY A 93 1.64 -6.64 5.30
CA GLY A 93 0.65 -7.65 4.89
C GLY A 93 -0.72 -7.10 4.50
N HIS A 94 -0.85 -5.81 4.21
CA HIS A 94 -2.10 -5.10 3.92
C HIS A 94 -2.55 -5.14 2.45
N SER A 95 -1.81 -5.81 1.55
CA SER A 95 -2.22 -5.91 0.15
C SER A 95 -3.53 -6.69 0.02
N VAL A 96 -4.62 -6.01 -0.33
CA VAL A 96 -5.92 -6.66 -0.57
C VAL A 96 -5.90 -7.59 -1.78
N ALA A 97 -4.98 -7.39 -2.73
CA ALA A 97 -4.72 -8.31 -3.84
C ALA A 97 -3.88 -9.54 -3.44
N GLY A 98 -3.36 -9.59 -2.19
CA GLY A 98 -2.57 -10.70 -1.69
C GLY A 98 -1.15 -10.78 -2.22
N LEU A 99 -0.55 -9.63 -2.60
CA LEU A 99 0.80 -9.59 -3.20
C LEU A 99 1.92 -9.95 -2.21
N SER A 100 1.60 -9.98 -0.91
CA SER A 100 2.55 -10.34 0.16
C SER A 100 2.79 -11.84 0.30
N LEU A 101 2.01 -12.68 -0.38
CA LEU A 101 2.14 -14.15 -0.36
C LEU A 101 2.20 -14.73 -1.77
N VAL A 102 2.84 -15.88 -1.88
CA VAL A 102 2.96 -16.66 -3.10
C VAL A 102 2.72 -18.14 -2.80
N GLU A 103 2.06 -18.84 -3.72
CA GLU A 103 1.83 -20.28 -3.61
C GLU A 103 3.11 -21.06 -3.93
N ASP A 104 3.44 -22.06 -3.12
CA ASP A 104 4.56 -23.00 -3.30
C ASP A 104 5.93 -22.32 -3.57
N GLY A 105 6.11 -21.09 -3.10
CA GLY A 105 7.30 -20.26 -3.31
C GLY A 105 8.02 -19.87 -2.01
N LEU A 106 8.72 -18.74 -2.06
CA LEU A 106 9.45 -18.20 -0.92
C LEU A 106 8.93 -16.78 -0.61
N VAL A 107 8.58 -16.54 0.65
CA VAL A 107 8.24 -15.21 1.16
C VAL A 107 9.45 -14.64 1.89
N ILE A 108 9.84 -13.41 1.55
CA ILE A 108 10.80 -12.62 2.30
C ILE A 108 10.00 -11.70 3.23
N ASP A 109 10.00 -12.03 4.52
CA ASP A 109 9.29 -11.27 5.55
C ASP A 109 10.23 -10.21 6.16
N LEU A 110 9.94 -8.95 5.86
CA LEU A 110 10.74 -7.80 6.29
C LEU A 110 10.38 -7.28 7.69
N ARG A 111 9.39 -7.86 8.40
CA ARG A 111 8.92 -7.36 9.69
C ARG A 111 10.01 -7.29 10.77
N GLY A 112 11.11 -8.03 10.59
CA GLY A 112 12.31 -7.90 11.42
C GLY A 112 13.14 -6.65 11.14
N MET A 113 13.02 -6.04 9.95
CA MET A 113 13.76 -4.84 9.52
C MET A 113 12.92 -3.58 9.72
N ARG A 114 12.71 -3.15 10.97
CA ARG A 114 11.74 -2.10 11.36
C ARG A 114 12.34 -0.88 12.06
N ASP A 115 13.64 -0.72 12.02
CA ASP A 115 14.32 0.40 12.66
C ASP A 115 13.91 1.73 12.02
N ILE A 116 13.77 2.76 12.84
CA ILE A 116 13.41 4.12 12.42
C ILE A 116 14.41 5.09 13.05
N GLU A 117 15.06 5.86 12.18
CA GLU A 117 16.00 6.91 12.55
C GLU A 117 15.47 8.25 12.04
N VAL A 118 15.24 9.22 12.93
CA VAL A 118 14.78 10.55 12.58
C VAL A 118 15.92 11.54 12.70
N ASP A 119 16.23 12.24 11.61
CA ASP A 119 17.09 13.41 11.59
C ASP A 119 16.21 14.68 11.55
N PRO A 120 15.94 15.33 12.68
CA PRO A 120 15.07 16.47 12.73
C PRO A 120 15.67 17.73 12.10
N GLN A 121 17.01 17.81 11.98
CA GLN A 121 17.69 18.96 11.36
C GLN A 121 17.56 18.89 9.83
N ARG A 122 17.73 17.70 9.24
CA ARG A 122 17.54 17.45 7.81
C ARG A 122 16.07 17.24 7.46
N ARG A 123 15.21 17.00 8.46
CA ARG A 123 13.80 16.60 8.32
C ARG A 123 13.67 15.37 7.42
N ILE A 124 14.41 14.33 7.75
CA ILE A 124 14.38 13.05 7.05
C ILE A 124 14.21 11.95 8.10
N ALA A 125 13.35 10.98 7.80
CA ALA A 125 13.28 9.71 8.52
C ALA A 125 13.85 8.60 7.63
N ARG A 126 14.82 7.83 8.13
CA ARG A 126 15.21 6.54 7.56
C ARG A 126 14.39 5.45 8.23
N VAL A 127 13.66 4.70 7.42
CA VAL A 127 12.64 3.75 7.87
C VAL A 127 12.93 2.39 7.25
N GLY A 128 13.05 1.35 8.07
CA GLY A 128 13.24 -0.03 7.63
C GLY A 128 12.02 -0.56 6.85
N GLY A 129 12.26 -1.44 5.87
CA GLY A 129 11.24 -1.93 4.94
C GLY A 129 10.06 -2.67 5.59
N GLY A 130 10.24 -3.16 6.83
CA GLY A 130 9.21 -3.85 7.61
C GLY A 130 8.49 -2.98 8.64
N ALA A 131 8.79 -1.67 8.74
CA ALA A 131 8.14 -0.76 9.69
C ALA A 131 6.68 -0.51 9.31
N THR A 132 5.87 -0.15 10.32
CA THR A 132 4.46 0.28 10.15
C THR A 132 4.31 1.78 10.34
N TRP A 133 3.21 2.35 9.82
CA TRP A 133 2.93 3.78 9.95
C TRP A 133 2.77 4.21 11.41
N ALA A 134 2.13 3.41 12.28
CA ALA A 134 2.07 3.72 13.70
C ALA A 134 3.46 3.94 14.34
N ALA A 135 4.46 3.18 13.92
CA ALA A 135 5.82 3.32 14.45
C ALA A 135 6.48 4.60 13.92
N VAL A 136 6.29 4.92 12.63
CA VAL A 136 6.81 6.16 12.01
C VAL A 136 6.17 7.40 12.63
N ASP A 137 4.84 7.42 12.76
CA ASP A 137 4.12 8.56 13.33
C ASP A 137 4.59 8.87 14.75
N ARG A 138 4.70 7.85 15.62
CA ARG A 138 5.21 8.05 16.99
C ARG A 138 6.66 8.54 16.99
N ALA A 139 7.53 8.00 16.14
CA ALA A 139 8.94 8.38 16.10
C ALA A 139 9.11 9.82 15.60
N THR A 140 8.37 10.24 14.58
CA THR A 140 8.46 11.59 13.99
C THR A 140 7.79 12.64 14.86
N GLN A 141 6.66 12.29 15.50
CA GLN A 141 5.94 13.20 16.41
C GLN A 141 6.73 13.54 17.68
N ALA A 142 7.67 12.70 18.10
CA ALA A 142 8.62 13.06 19.16
C ALA A 142 9.48 14.30 18.82
N HIS A 143 9.51 14.68 17.56
CA HIS A 143 10.23 15.86 17.03
C HIS A 143 9.32 16.94 16.46
N GLY A 144 7.99 16.83 16.60
CA GLY A 144 7.02 17.75 15.99
C GLY A 144 7.05 17.70 14.45
N LEU A 145 7.32 16.53 13.91
CA LEU A 145 7.42 16.26 12.47
C LEU A 145 6.46 15.13 12.06
N ALA A 146 6.04 15.14 10.79
CA ALA A 146 5.25 14.06 10.20
C ALA A 146 5.62 13.85 8.72
N ALA A 147 5.34 12.65 8.20
CA ALA A 147 5.31 12.35 6.77
C ALA A 147 3.87 12.07 6.35
N THR A 148 3.56 12.18 5.05
CA THR A 148 2.30 11.65 4.53
C THR A 148 2.31 10.13 4.69
N GLY A 149 1.42 9.61 5.52
CA GLY A 149 1.28 8.19 5.86
C GLY A 149 -0.13 7.68 5.61
N GLY A 150 -0.28 6.35 5.56
CA GLY A 150 -1.59 5.71 5.42
C GLY A 150 -2.51 5.99 6.62
N ARG A 151 -3.82 5.88 6.41
CA ARG A 151 -4.86 6.14 7.42
C ARG A 151 -5.11 4.94 8.35
N VAL A 152 -4.46 3.80 8.09
CA VAL A 152 -4.51 2.59 8.92
C VAL A 152 -3.14 2.35 9.51
N SER A 153 -3.03 2.37 10.83
CA SER A 153 -1.76 2.44 11.58
C SER A 153 -0.88 1.19 11.42
N THR A 154 -1.50 0.03 11.18
CA THR A 154 -0.83 -1.27 11.01
C THR A 154 -0.26 -1.48 9.59
N THR A 155 -0.57 -0.59 8.65
CA THR A 155 -0.08 -0.68 7.27
C THR A 155 1.44 -0.53 7.20
N GLY A 156 2.08 -1.42 6.43
CA GLY A 156 3.52 -1.37 6.19
C GLY A 156 3.94 -0.17 5.34
N VAL A 157 4.96 0.57 5.81
CA VAL A 157 5.43 1.80 5.17
C VAL A 157 5.91 1.56 3.74
N ALA A 158 6.71 0.50 3.51
CA ALA A 158 7.28 0.23 2.20
C ALA A 158 6.19 -0.07 1.16
N GLY A 159 5.26 -1.01 1.44
CA GLY A 159 4.22 -1.38 0.49
C GLY A 159 3.30 -0.20 0.12
N LEU A 160 2.90 0.59 1.11
CA LEU A 160 2.06 1.76 0.89
C LEU A 160 2.79 2.82 0.05
N THR A 161 4.01 3.19 0.42
CA THR A 161 4.80 4.24 -0.25
C THR A 161 5.10 3.87 -1.70
N LEU A 162 5.52 2.62 -1.95
CA LEU A 162 5.85 2.16 -3.30
C LEU A 162 4.65 2.15 -4.25
N GLY A 163 3.42 2.03 -3.73
CA GLY A 163 2.19 2.13 -4.52
C GLY A 163 1.54 3.52 -4.54
N GLY A 164 2.19 4.54 -3.94
CA GLY A 164 1.70 5.91 -3.86
C GLY A 164 1.62 6.44 -2.43
N GLY A 165 0.73 5.92 -1.59
CA GLY A 165 0.60 6.31 -0.18
C GLY A 165 -0.30 7.52 0.05
N SER A 166 -1.63 7.34 -0.15
CA SER A 166 -2.66 8.32 0.21
C SER A 166 -2.84 8.40 1.73
N GLY A 167 -3.01 9.59 2.26
CA GLY A 167 -3.17 9.86 3.69
C GLY A 167 -3.57 11.29 3.99
N TRP A 168 -3.76 11.64 5.28
CA TRP A 168 -4.33 12.92 5.69
C TRP A 168 -3.48 14.14 5.31
N LEU A 169 -2.18 13.98 5.03
CA LEU A 169 -1.29 15.07 4.66
C LEU A 169 -1.10 15.23 3.14
N GLU A 170 -1.75 14.40 2.33
CA GLU A 170 -1.53 14.35 0.88
C GLU A 170 -1.90 15.65 0.15
N ARG A 171 -2.94 16.35 0.59
CA ARG A 171 -3.33 17.64 0.00
C ARG A 171 -2.29 18.72 0.23
N LYS A 172 -1.61 18.68 1.38
CA LYS A 172 -0.58 19.66 1.76
C LYS A 172 0.81 19.31 1.24
N HIS A 173 1.19 18.02 1.29
CA HIS A 173 2.56 17.58 1.06
C HIS A 173 2.72 16.54 -0.06
N GLY A 174 1.65 16.14 -0.76
CA GLY A 174 1.67 15.06 -1.73
C GLY A 174 1.53 13.68 -1.07
N LEU A 175 1.52 12.64 -1.90
CA LEU A 175 1.48 11.26 -1.45
C LEU A 175 2.77 10.87 -0.70
N ALA A 176 2.77 9.75 0.04
CA ALA A 176 3.99 9.22 0.67
C ALA A 176 5.13 9.03 -0.35
N ALA A 177 4.81 8.54 -1.54
CA ALA A 177 5.76 8.40 -2.65
C ALA A 177 6.37 9.72 -3.11
N ASP A 178 5.62 10.82 -3.05
CA ASP A 178 6.13 12.15 -3.41
C ASP A 178 7.16 12.67 -2.40
N ASN A 179 7.11 12.13 -1.19
CA ASN A 179 8.04 12.43 -0.09
C ASN A 179 9.19 11.40 0.03
N LEU A 180 9.27 10.42 -0.88
CA LEU A 180 10.39 9.47 -0.94
C LEU A 180 11.64 10.17 -1.48
N VAL A 181 12.64 10.38 -0.62
CA VAL A 181 13.92 11.03 -0.96
C VAL A 181 14.93 10.03 -1.48
N ALA A 182 14.97 8.85 -0.88
CA ALA A 182 15.82 7.76 -1.30
C ALA A 182 15.27 6.41 -0.84
N ALA A 183 15.74 5.34 -1.48
CA ALA A 183 15.50 3.97 -1.05
C ALA A 183 16.77 3.13 -1.17
N GLU A 184 16.91 2.15 -0.28
CA GLU A 184 17.90 1.08 -0.36
C GLU A 184 17.16 -0.21 -0.70
N LEU A 185 17.67 -0.96 -1.68
CA LEU A 185 17.00 -2.18 -2.12
C LEU A 185 17.99 -3.24 -2.60
N VAL A 186 17.55 -4.50 -2.54
CA VAL A 186 18.25 -5.63 -3.15
C VAL A 186 17.58 -5.96 -4.48
N THR A 187 18.33 -5.83 -5.57
CA THR A 187 17.86 -6.09 -6.94
C THR A 187 17.70 -7.57 -7.24
N ALA A 188 17.05 -7.92 -8.35
CA ALA A 188 16.82 -9.29 -8.79
C ALA A 188 18.10 -10.13 -8.92
N ASP A 189 19.23 -9.50 -9.24
CA ASP A 189 20.55 -10.16 -9.33
C ASP A 189 21.33 -10.19 -8.00
N GLY A 190 20.73 -9.68 -6.90
CA GLY A 190 21.29 -9.72 -5.55
C GLY A 190 22.22 -8.57 -5.20
N ARG A 191 22.32 -7.52 -6.03
CA ARG A 191 23.09 -6.31 -5.70
C ARG A 191 22.31 -5.43 -4.73
N ILE A 192 23.01 -4.87 -3.75
CA ILE A 192 22.51 -3.81 -2.90
C ILE A 192 22.73 -2.49 -3.62
N VAL A 193 21.66 -1.73 -3.86
CA VAL A 193 21.71 -0.45 -4.56
C VAL A 193 20.94 0.61 -3.80
N ARG A 194 21.36 1.87 -3.98
CA ARG A 194 20.63 3.05 -3.53
C ARG A 194 19.97 3.71 -4.72
N ALA A 195 18.73 4.16 -4.55
CA ALA A 195 18.02 5.01 -5.48
C ALA A 195 17.80 6.37 -4.81
N SER A 196 18.30 7.44 -5.42
CA SER A 196 18.14 8.84 -4.98
C SER A 196 18.21 9.75 -6.19
N ASP A 197 18.04 11.06 -6.01
CA ASP A 197 18.19 12.02 -7.12
C ASP A 197 19.64 12.08 -7.65
N GLU A 198 20.65 11.69 -6.84
CA GLU A 198 22.07 11.64 -7.21
C GLU A 198 22.52 10.26 -7.71
N GLU A 199 21.85 9.19 -7.27
CA GLU A 199 22.22 7.81 -7.57
C GLU A 199 21.00 7.01 -8.05
N ASN A 200 21.04 6.49 -9.28
CA ASN A 200 19.92 5.76 -9.89
C ASN A 200 18.58 6.55 -9.90
N PRO A 201 18.54 7.80 -10.42
CA PRO A 201 17.34 8.65 -10.33
C PRO A 201 16.13 8.07 -11.08
N GLU A 202 16.34 7.34 -12.17
CA GLU A 202 15.24 6.65 -12.89
C GLU A 202 14.62 5.54 -12.03
N LEU A 203 15.41 4.84 -11.23
CA LEU A 203 14.92 3.85 -10.29
C LEU A 203 14.13 4.52 -9.15
N LEU A 204 14.60 5.67 -8.62
CA LEU A 204 13.84 6.43 -7.64
C LEU A 204 12.49 6.88 -8.21
N TRP A 205 12.48 7.38 -9.46
CA TRP A 205 11.24 7.72 -10.14
C TRP A 205 10.27 6.53 -10.22
N ALA A 206 10.77 5.34 -10.57
CA ALA A 206 9.98 4.13 -10.66
C ALA A 206 9.42 3.69 -9.28
N LEU A 207 10.20 3.83 -8.21
CA LEU A 207 9.80 3.50 -6.84
C LEU A 207 8.77 4.48 -6.26
N ARG A 208 8.62 5.68 -6.82
CA ARG A 208 7.62 6.67 -6.41
C ARG A 208 6.21 6.35 -6.94
N GLY A 209 5.78 5.09 -6.79
CA GLY A 209 4.43 4.62 -7.13
C GLY A 209 4.36 3.43 -8.09
N GLY A 210 5.48 2.98 -8.67
CA GLY A 210 5.53 1.82 -9.57
C GLY A 210 5.58 0.47 -8.86
N GLY A 211 5.41 0.44 -7.54
CA GLY A 211 5.34 -0.79 -6.73
C GLY A 211 6.69 -1.45 -6.48
N GLY A 212 6.64 -2.66 -5.96
CA GLY A 212 7.81 -3.50 -5.62
C GLY A 212 8.45 -4.23 -6.80
N ASN A 213 8.28 -3.76 -8.02
CA ASN A 213 8.67 -4.45 -9.25
C ASN A 213 10.19 -4.50 -9.51
N PHE A 214 10.98 -3.72 -8.79
CA PHE A 214 12.40 -3.43 -9.12
C PHE A 214 13.39 -4.07 -8.15
N GLY A 215 12.90 -4.55 -6.99
CA GLY A 215 13.73 -5.14 -5.95
C GLY A 215 13.02 -5.21 -4.61
N VAL A 216 13.67 -5.82 -3.63
CA VAL A 216 13.23 -5.84 -2.24
C VAL A 216 13.74 -4.58 -1.55
N VAL A 217 12.85 -3.62 -1.27
CA VAL A 217 13.21 -2.37 -0.58
C VAL A 217 13.41 -2.64 0.90
N THR A 218 14.63 -2.45 1.37
CA THR A 218 15.06 -2.73 2.74
C THR A 218 15.04 -1.50 3.64
N ALA A 219 15.15 -0.30 3.05
CA ALA A 219 14.97 0.96 3.77
C ALA A 219 14.48 2.07 2.83
N LEU A 220 13.73 3.03 3.40
CA LEU A 220 13.27 4.24 2.74
C LEU A 220 13.75 5.47 3.51
N GLU A 221 14.06 6.54 2.80
CA GLU A 221 14.25 7.87 3.39
C GLU A 221 13.07 8.75 3.01
N LEU A 222 12.33 9.22 4.00
CA LEU A 222 11.12 10.03 3.81
C LEU A 222 11.38 11.47 4.26
N ALA A 223 10.98 12.44 3.43
CA ALA A 223 10.94 13.84 3.82
C ALA A 223 9.88 14.07 4.88
N LEU A 224 10.22 14.84 5.91
CA LEU A 224 9.36 15.17 7.04
C LEU A 224 8.96 16.64 7.03
N HIS A 225 7.76 16.91 7.50
CA HIS A 225 7.16 18.24 7.55
C HIS A 225 6.78 18.61 8.99
N PRO A 226 6.92 19.88 9.39
CA PRO A 226 6.46 20.36 10.69
C PRO A 226 4.95 20.15 10.86
N LEU A 227 4.56 19.39 11.87
CA LEU A 227 3.17 19.14 12.24
C LEU A 227 3.10 18.58 13.67
N GLY A 228 2.07 18.97 14.39
CA GLY A 228 1.75 18.40 15.69
C GLY A 228 2.59 18.95 16.86
N PRO A 229 2.56 18.26 18.01
CA PRO A 229 1.81 17.01 18.21
C PRO A 229 0.30 17.17 18.09
N GLU A 230 -0.27 18.34 18.45
CA GLU A 230 -1.69 18.64 18.40
C GLU A 230 -2.14 19.10 16.99
N VAL A 231 -3.24 18.56 16.51
CA VAL A 231 -3.96 18.94 15.30
C VAL A 231 -5.44 19.16 15.63
N PHE A 232 -6.20 19.77 14.69
CA PHE A 232 -7.66 19.80 14.80
C PHE A 232 -8.24 18.77 13.84
N ALA A 233 -8.85 17.70 14.39
CA ALA A 233 -9.28 16.55 13.60
C ALA A 233 -10.50 15.88 14.24
N GLY A 234 -11.17 14.99 13.51
CA GLY A 234 -12.30 14.23 14.03
C GLY A 234 -13.26 13.77 12.96
N LEU A 235 -14.47 13.47 13.40
CA LEU A 235 -15.56 12.88 12.61
C LEU A 235 -16.88 13.60 12.97
N ALA A 236 -17.68 13.93 11.97
CA ALA A 236 -19.07 14.35 12.13
C ALA A 236 -19.97 13.28 11.52
N LEU A 237 -21.01 12.82 12.24
CA LEU A 237 -21.97 11.82 11.77
C LEU A 237 -23.33 12.45 11.50
N PHE A 238 -23.98 11.98 10.45
CA PHE A 238 -25.30 12.41 10.02
C PHE A 238 -26.15 11.19 9.68
N GLY A 239 -27.45 11.23 9.98
CA GLY A 239 -28.38 10.22 9.48
C GLY A 239 -28.30 10.04 7.97
N ILE A 240 -28.43 8.81 7.49
CA ILE A 240 -28.24 8.42 6.08
C ILE A 240 -29.17 9.19 5.13
N GLU A 241 -30.35 9.63 5.58
CA GLU A 241 -31.31 10.41 4.80
C GLU A 241 -30.78 11.80 4.41
N ARG A 242 -29.73 12.27 5.09
CA ARG A 242 -29.06 13.53 4.82
C ARG A 242 -27.89 13.40 3.84
N ALA A 243 -27.62 12.22 3.31
CA ALA A 243 -26.43 11.94 2.51
C ALA A 243 -26.25 12.90 1.31
N HIS A 244 -27.33 13.25 0.60
CA HIS A 244 -27.25 14.20 -0.51
C HIS A 244 -26.81 15.61 -0.08
N GLU A 245 -27.34 16.11 1.05
CA GLU A 245 -26.97 17.42 1.61
C GLU A 245 -25.51 17.41 2.04
N VAL A 246 -25.11 16.36 2.78
CA VAL A 246 -23.75 16.22 3.31
C VAL A 246 -22.72 16.12 2.17
N LEU A 247 -22.97 15.29 1.16
CA LEU A 247 -22.03 15.12 0.03
C LEU A 247 -21.91 16.39 -0.82
N ARG A 248 -23.00 17.14 -1.04
CA ARG A 248 -22.91 18.44 -1.75
C ARG A 248 -22.06 19.44 -0.96
N THR A 249 -22.29 19.55 0.33
CA THR A 249 -21.51 20.44 1.18
C THR A 249 -20.05 19.99 1.24
N TYR A 250 -19.78 18.70 1.43
CA TYR A 250 -18.45 18.14 1.40
C TYR A 250 -17.71 18.47 0.09
N ARG A 251 -18.33 18.22 -1.06
CA ARG A 251 -17.78 18.59 -2.38
C ARG A 251 -17.43 20.06 -2.45
N ASP A 252 -18.39 20.94 -2.13
CA ASP A 252 -18.23 22.39 -2.25
C ASP A 252 -17.13 22.90 -1.32
N VAL A 253 -17.05 22.38 -0.10
CA VAL A 253 -15.96 22.67 0.86
C VAL A 253 -14.63 22.23 0.27
N MET A 254 -14.51 20.99 -0.20
CA MET A 254 -13.23 20.46 -0.68
C MET A 254 -12.76 21.09 -1.99
N ASN A 255 -13.67 21.51 -2.86
CA ASN A 255 -13.33 22.25 -4.08
C ASN A 255 -12.79 23.66 -3.80
N ALA A 256 -13.16 24.26 -2.68
CA ALA A 256 -12.71 25.59 -2.24
C ALA A 256 -11.61 25.55 -1.16
N ALA A 257 -11.26 24.38 -0.64
CA ALA A 257 -10.40 24.22 0.52
C ALA A 257 -8.94 24.59 0.24
N ASP A 258 -8.32 25.21 1.23
CA ASP A 258 -6.87 25.31 1.33
C ASP A 258 -6.22 23.91 1.43
N ASP A 259 -4.94 23.81 1.12
CA ASP A 259 -4.20 22.55 1.14
C ASP A 259 -4.12 21.89 2.53
N GLU A 260 -4.24 22.69 3.58
CA GLU A 260 -4.24 22.25 4.97
C GLU A 260 -5.47 21.44 5.37
N LEU A 261 -6.60 21.61 4.67
CA LEU A 261 -7.81 20.85 4.95
C LEU A 261 -7.83 19.54 4.17
N SER A 262 -7.91 18.43 4.89
CA SER A 262 -8.06 17.08 4.32
C SER A 262 -9.25 16.40 4.94
N LEU A 263 -10.31 16.22 4.16
CA LEU A 263 -11.52 15.51 4.56
C LEU A 263 -11.82 14.34 3.62
N ALA A 264 -12.54 13.37 4.15
CA ALA A 264 -13.20 12.32 3.40
C ALA A 264 -14.66 12.23 3.82
N ALA A 265 -15.55 11.91 2.91
CA ALA A 265 -16.90 11.47 3.25
C ALA A 265 -16.92 9.95 3.31
N ASP A 266 -17.70 9.39 4.24
CA ASP A 266 -17.74 7.96 4.48
C ASP A 266 -19.17 7.49 4.77
N PHE A 267 -19.61 6.47 4.05
CA PHE A 267 -20.83 5.74 4.39
C PHE A 267 -20.43 4.52 5.20
N LEU A 268 -20.88 4.47 6.43
CA LEU A 268 -20.49 3.46 7.41
C LEU A 268 -21.66 3.06 8.30
N THR A 269 -21.47 2.00 9.06
CA THR A 269 -22.35 1.68 10.20
C THR A 269 -21.81 2.43 11.41
N ALA A 270 -22.65 3.26 12.03
CA ALA A 270 -22.25 4.04 13.21
C ALA A 270 -21.79 3.11 14.34
N PRO A 271 -20.68 3.40 15.03
CA PRO A 271 -20.20 2.61 16.16
C PRO A 271 -21.24 2.48 17.26
N ASP A 272 -21.27 1.32 17.93
CA ASP A 272 -22.09 1.09 19.13
C ASP A 272 -21.30 1.49 20.38
N GLU A 273 -21.01 2.79 20.50
CA GLU A 273 -20.23 3.39 21.57
C GLU A 273 -21.06 4.43 22.34
N ASP A 274 -20.74 4.64 23.62
CA ASP A 274 -21.56 5.45 24.51
C ASP A 274 -21.64 6.94 24.18
N ASP A 275 -20.63 7.47 23.45
CA ASP A 275 -20.56 8.85 22.96
C ASP A 275 -21.31 9.07 21.64
N VAL A 276 -21.70 7.98 20.95
CA VAL A 276 -22.60 8.05 19.79
C VAL A 276 -24.05 8.10 20.24
N PRO A 277 -24.91 9.02 19.74
CA PRO A 277 -26.33 9.05 20.04
C PRO A 277 -27.00 7.69 19.82
N SER A 278 -27.83 7.27 20.79
CA SER A 278 -28.42 5.92 20.82
C SER A 278 -29.24 5.58 19.56
N GLU A 279 -29.82 6.59 18.91
CA GLU A 279 -30.62 6.46 17.69
C GLU A 279 -29.76 6.18 16.44
N LEU A 280 -28.47 6.50 16.48
CA LEU A 280 -27.53 6.24 15.39
C LEU A 280 -26.79 4.92 15.56
N ARG A 281 -26.61 4.41 16.77
CA ARG A 281 -25.79 3.22 17.04
C ARG A 281 -26.20 2.04 16.18
N GLY A 282 -25.25 1.46 15.47
CA GLY A 282 -25.49 0.31 14.59
C GLY A 282 -26.34 0.62 13.35
N GLN A 283 -26.68 1.89 13.10
CA GLN A 283 -27.43 2.30 11.91
C GLN A 283 -26.49 2.76 10.79
N PRO A 284 -26.93 2.63 9.52
CA PRO A 284 -26.22 3.27 8.40
C PRO A 284 -26.22 4.80 8.57
N VAL A 285 -25.06 5.41 8.44
CA VAL A 285 -24.86 6.86 8.53
C VAL A 285 -23.96 7.35 7.41
N VAL A 286 -23.94 8.66 7.19
CA VAL A 286 -22.89 9.33 6.41
C VAL A 286 -22.04 10.16 7.35
N GLY A 287 -20.72 9.93 7.31
CA GLY A 287 -19.72 10.66 8.07
C GLY A 287 -18.92 11.63 7.20
N VAL A 288 -18.40 12.69 7.83
CA VAL A 288 -17.29 13.49 7.30
C VAL A 288 -16.16 13.42 8.31
N ILE A 289 -15.06 12.81 7.92
CA ILE A 289 -13.87 12.60 8.76
C ILE A 289 -12.67 13.34 8.18
N GLY A 290 -11.78 13.85 9.01
CA GLY A 290 -10.53 14.42 8.54
C GLY A 290 -9.88 15.38 9.52
N MET A 291 -8.95 16.18 8.98
CA MET A 291 -8.14 17.06 9.80
C MET A 291 -7.79 18.38 9.10
N TRP A 292 -7.47 19.37 9.92
CA TRP A 292 -6.78 20.59 9.55
C TRP A 292 -5.29 20.46 9.93
N ALA A 293 -4.42 20.46 8.92
CA ALA A 293 -2.96 20.35 9.08
C ALA A 293 -2.24 21.72 9.20
N GLY A 294 -2.99 22.76 9.55
CA GLY A 294 -2.48 24.10 9.88
C GLY A 294 -2.36 24.32 11.39
N ASP A 295 -2.39 25.58 11.83
CA ASP A 295 -2.50 25.92 13.25
C ASP A 295 -3.82 25.36 13.80
N PRO A 296 -3.84 24.53 14.85
CA PRO A 296 -5.07 23.98 15.41
C PRO A 296 -6.10 25.04 15.82
N ALA A 297 -5.67 26.27 16.12
CA ALA A 297 -6.57 27.37 16.45
C ALA A 297 -7.46 27.80 15.25
N ASP A 298 -7.03 27.54 14.02
CA ASP A 298 -7.79 27.84 12.81
C ASP A 298 -8.72 26.68 12.38
N GLY A 299 -8.53 25.50 12.95
CA GLY A 299 -9.25 24.27 12.55
C GLY A 299 -10.76 24.37 12.70
N GLU A 300 -11.25 25.00 13.79
CA GLU A 300 -12.67 25.21 13.99
C GLU A 300 -13.30 26.04 12.86
N ARG A 301 -12.61 27.09 12.42
CA ARG A 301 -13.06 27.93 11.29
C ARG A 301 -13.02 27.16 9.96
N ALA A 302 -12.00 26.37 9.74
CA ALA A 302 -11.86 25.57 8.52
C ALA A 302 -12.98 24.53 8.37
N LEU A 303 -13.45 24.00 9.48
CA LEU A 303 -14.52 22.99 9.53
C LEU A 303 -15.92 23.57 9.76
N ALA A 304 -16.04 24.89 9.91
CA ALA A 304 -17.33 25.56 10.16
C ALA A 304 -18.43 25.16 9.15
N PRO A 305 -18.18 25.08 7.82
CA PRO A 305 -19.23 24.70 6.86
C PRO A 305 -19.82 23.30 7.09
N ILE A 306 -19.00 22.34 7.55
CA ILE A 306 -19.47 20.98 7.89
C ILE A 306 -20.27 21.02 9.20
N ARG A 307 -19.79 21.76 10.19
CA ARG A 307 -20.46 21.88 11.50
C ARG A 307 -21.76 22.68 11.43
N GLU A 308 -21.87 23.63 10.49
CA GLU A 308 -23.11 24.40 10.23
C GLU A 308 -24.26 23.52 9.72
N LEU A 309 -23.95 22.34 9.12
CA LEU A 309 -24.96 21.32 8.82
C LEU A 309 -25.60 20.77 10.09
N ARG A 310 -25.07 21.01 11.29
CA ARG A 310 -25.53 20.47 12.57
C ARG A 310 -25.55 18.93 12.53
N PRO A 311 -24.37 18.30 12.59
CA PRO A 311 -24.25 16.85 12.66
C PRO A 311 -25.02 16.29 13.85
N ASP A 312 -25.52 15.07 13.73
CA ASP A 312 -26.18 14.35 14.80
C ASP A 312 -25.19 13.92 15.88
N ALA A 313 -23.90 13.72 15.50
CA ALA A 313 -22.76 13.63 16.42
C ALA A 313 -21.55 14.38 15.83
N ASP A 314 -20.82 15.13 16.68
CA ASP A 314 -19.67 15.95 16.31
C ASP A 314 -18.50 15.65 17.26
N PHE A 315 -17.48 14.97 16.72
CA PHE A 315 -16.26 14.60 17.43
C PHE A 315 -15.04 15.42 16.97
N PHE A 316 -15.23 16.49 16.18
CA PHE A 316 -14.13 17.37 15.79
C PHE A 316 -13.62 18.18 16.97
N GLY A 317 -12.31 18.09 17.19
CA GLY A 317 -11.63 18.82 18.25
C GLY A 317 -10.11 18.78 18.12
N ARG A 318 -9.44 19.28 19.16
CA ARG A 318 -7.99 19.17 19.27
C ARG A 318 -7.65 17.75 19.72
N THR A 319 -6.74 17.11 19.02
CA THR A 319 -6.27 15.75 19.30
C THR A 319 -4.80 15.61 18.92
N GLU A 320 -4.12 14.60 19.45
CA GLU A 320 -2.76 14.28 19.00
C GLU A 320 -2.80 13.65 17.60
N TYR A 321 -1.89 14.08 16.71
CA TYR A 321 -1.82 13.57 15.34
C TYR A 321 -1.64 12.05 15.28
N ALA A 322 -0.75 11.50 16.13
CA ALA A 322 -0.48 10.06 16.15
C ALA A 322 -1.72 9.25 16.60
N ASP A 323 -2.57 9.78 17.47
CA ASP A 323 -3.80 9.14 17.88
C ASP A 323 -4.86 9.20 16.77
N PHE A 324 -4.98 10.36 16.09
CA PHE A 324 -5.89 10.49 14.95
C PHE A 324 -5.51 9.55 13.79
N GLN A 325 -4.23 9.29 13.56
CA GLN A 325 -3.76 8.32 12.56
C GLN A 325 -4.21 6.87 12.81
N CYS A 326 -4.68 6.55 14.03
CA CYS A 326 -5.23 5.25 14.39
C CYS A 326 -6.77 5.20 14.33
N SER A 327 -7.45 6.31 14.02
CA SER A 327 -8.92 6.42 14.10
C SER A 327 -9.67 5.60 13.04
N LEU A 328 -9.00 5.18 11.97
CA LEU A 328 -9.55 4.34 10.91
C LEU A 328 -8.89 2.96 10.86
N ASP A 329 -8.38 2.47 12.00
CA ASP A 329 -7.81 1.12 12.05
C ASP A 329 -8.92 0.08 11.84
N ASP A 330 -8.82 -0.62 10.70
CA ASP A 330 -9.76 -1.67 10.35
C ASP A 330 -9.55 -2.91 11.24
N PRO A 331 -10.64 -3.56 11.68
CA PRO A 331 -10.53 -4.79 12.43
C PRO A 331 -9.92 -5.91 11.59
N PRO A 332 -9.02 -6.74 12.17
CA PRO A 332 -8.44 -7.88 11.45
C PRO A 332 -9.45 -9.03 11.30
N GLY A 333 -9.17 -9.94 10.39
CA GLY A 333 -9.92 -11.20 10.29
C GLY A 333 -11.05 -11.20 9.26
N TYR A 334 -11.23 -10.12 8.52
CA TYR A 334 -12.25 -10.02 7.49
C TYR A 334 -11.72 -10.41 6.10
N ARG A 335 -12.63 -10.93 5.29
CA ARG A 335 -12.51 -11.04 3.83
C ARG A 335 -12.68 -9.65 3.26
N ASN A 336 -11.86 -9.29 2.26
CA ASN A 336 -11.84 -7.93 1.74
C ASN A 336 -11.92 -7.90 0.22
N TYR A 337 -12.79 -7.06 -0.33
CA TYR A 337 -12.73 -6.65 -1.71
C TYR A 337 -12.75 -5.12 -1.81
N TRP A 338 -11.69 -4.58 -2.36
CA TRP A 338 -11.51 -3.15 -2.56
C TRP A 338 -11.40 -2.84 -4.04
N THR A 339 -12.01 -1.76 -4.46
CA THR A 339 -11.84 -1.16 -5.78
C THR A 339 -11.99 0.35 -5.66
N ALA A 340 -11.55 1.11 -6.64
CA ALA A 340 -11.64 2.55 -6.61
C ALA A 340 -11.82 3.14 -8.00
N GLU A 341 -12.49 4.28 -8.10
CA GLU A 341 -12.55 5.10 -9.29
C GLU A 341 -12.13 6.52 -8.99
N ASN A 342 -11.15 7.01 -9.75
CA ASN A 342 -10.70 8.40 -9.68
C ASN A 342 -11.64 9.24 -10.54
N VAL A 343 -12.37 10.17 -9.94
CA VAL A 343 -13.37 10.99 -10.63
C VAL A 343 -12.96 12.46 -10.68
N VAL A 344 -13.39 13.15 -11.76
CA VAL A 344 -13.07 14.57 -11.97
C VAL A 344 -13.68 15.43 -10.86
N ASP A 345 -14.97 15.20 -10.57
CA ASP A 345 -15.75 15.92 -9.58
C ASP A 345 -16.93 15.07 -9.11
N LEU A 346 -17.55 15.44 -8.00
CA LEU A 346 -18.79 14.87 -7.48
C LEU A 346 -19.98 15.71 -7.98
N THR A 347 -20.36 15.53 -9.27
CA THR A 347 -21.57 16.21 -9.78
C THR A 347 -22.83 15.74 -9.01
N ASP A 348 -23.94 16.47 -9.12
CA ASP A 348 -25.17 16.06 -8.44
C ASP A 348 -25.67 14.69 -8.94
N GLU A 349 -25.43 14.36 -10.21
CA GLU A 349 -25.75 13.04 -10.77
C GLU A 349 -24.81 11.95 -10.20
N ALA A 350 -23.51 12.26 -10.00
CA ALA A 350 -22.59 11.33 -9.36
C ALA A 350 -22.99 11.08 -7.89
N ILE A 351 -23.33 12.14 -7.16
CA ILE A 351 -23.82 12.05 -5.77
C ILE A 351 -25.09 11.19 -5.71
N GLU A 352 -26.05 11.39 -6.62
CA GLU A 352 -27.26 10.56 -6.68
C GLU A 352 -26.93 9.08 -6.84
N LYS A 353 -25.97 8.75 -7.73
CA LYS A 353 -25.52 7.36 -7.94
C LYS A 353 -24.81 6.79 -6.72
N ILE A 354 -23.93 7.57 -6.08
CA ILE A 354 -23.23 7.18 -4.86
C ILE A 354 -24.25 6.85 -3.76
N VAL A 355 -25.21 7.73 -3.51
CA VAL A 355 -26.23 7.53 -2.45
C VAL A 355 -27.12 6.32 -2.75
N GLN A 356 -27.54 6.12 -4.02
CA GLN A 356 -28.31 4.95 -4.42
C GLN A 356 -27.58 3.65 -4.12
N ARG A 357 -26.25 3.59 -4.34
CA ARG A 357 -25.45 2.39 -4.08
C ARG A 357 -25.06 2.23 -2.62
N ALA A 358 -24.85 3.34 -1.91
CA ALA A 358 -24.41 3.28 -0.51
C ALA A 358 -25.40 2.53 0.40
N VAL A 359 -26.70 2.58 0.10
CA VAL A 359 -27.74 1.84 0.84
C VAL A 359 -27.70 0.32 0.60
N GLU A 360 -26.98 -0.15 -0.41
CA GLU A 360 -26.78 -1.58 -0.69
C GLU A 360 -25.59 -2.17 0.12
N ILE A 361 -24.77 -1.32 0.75
CA ILE A 361 -23.65 -1.75 1.58
C ILE A 361 -24.20 -2.44 2.84
N PRO A 362 -23.79 -3.68 3.13
CA PRO A 362 -24.30 -4.38 4.30
C PRO A 362 -23.85 -3.68 5.59
N PRO A 363 -24.69 -3.66 6.65
CA PRO A 363 -24.27 -3.19 7.96
C PRO A 363 -23.05 -3.95 8.47
N GLY A 364 -22.16 -3.26 9.17
CA GLY A 364 -20.94 -3.84 9.74
C GLY A 364 -19.68 -3.06 9.33
N PRO A 365 -18.56 -3.73 9.10
CA PRO A 365 -17.27 -3.06 8.84
C PRO A 365 -17.11 -2.52 7.41
N SER A 366 -18.03 -2.85 6.49
CA SER A 366 -17.99 -2.34 5.11
C SER A 366 -18.26 -0.85 5.04
N GLN A 367 -17.53 -0.14 4.17
CA GLN A 367 -17.59 1.31 4.04
C GLN A 367 -17.61 1.72 2.55
N LEU A 368 -18.09 2.93 2.28
CA LEU A 368 -17.82 3.63 1.04
C LEU A 368 -17.09 4.93 1.36
N PHE A 369 -15.80 4.92 1.13
CA PHE A 369 -14.91 6.01 1.48
C PHE A 369 -14.66 6.91 0.26
N ILE A 370 -14.91 8.21 0.38
CA ILE A 370 -14.78 9.19 -0.69
C ILE A 370 -13.71 10.18 -0.29
N VAL A 371 -12.52 10.04 -0.87
CA VAL A 371 -11.35 10.87 -0.57
C VAL A 371 -11.32 12.08 -1.49
N ALA A 372 -11.17 13.28 -0.94
CA ALA A 372 -10.89 14.47 -1.74
C ALA A 372 -9.40 14.57 -2.07
N TRP A 373 -9.08 14.47 -3.36
CA TRP A 373 -7.76 14.77 -3.88
C TRP A 373 -7.64 16.26 -4.23
N GLY A 374 -6.47 16.69 -4.73
CA GLY A 374 -6.19 18.07 -5.06
C GLY A 374 -4.95 18.59 -4.36
N GLY A 375 -4.82 19.89 -4.18
CA GLY A 375 -3.67 20.48 -3.49
C GLY A 375 -2.34 20.01 -4.05
N ALA A 376 -1.43 19.55 -3.19
CA ALA A 376 -0.10 19.07 -3.57
C ALA A 376 -0.13 17.83 -4.46
N VAL A 377 -1.13 16.93 -4.33
CA VAL A 377 -1.22 15.73 -5.19
C VAL A 377 -1.22 16.09 -6.67
N ARG A 378 -1.92 17.19 -7.04
CA ARG A 378 -1.99 17.69 -8.43
C ARG A 378 -0.71 18.39 -8.90
N ARG A 379 0.16 18.83 -7.99
CA ARG A 379 1.40 19.55 -8.33
C ARG A 379 2.53 18.64 -8.77
N PHE A 380 2.48 17.37 -8.38
CA PHE A 380 3.44 16.36 -8.82
C PHE A 380 2.98 15.71 -10.14
N GLY A 381 3.81 15.83 -11.16
CA GLY A 381 3.51 15.32 -12.50
C GLY A 381 4.33 14.07 -12.88
N PRO A 382 4.19 13.60 -14.13
CA PRO A 382 4.85 12.38 -14.63
C PRO A 382 6.39 12.45 -14.66
N ALA A 383 6.98 13.63 -14.52
CA ALA A 383 8.43 13.77 -14.34
C ALA A 383 8.91 13.33 -12.95
N HIS A 384 8.04 13.42 -11.93
CA HIS A 384 8.36 13.09 -10.54
C HIS A 384 8.00 11.65 -10.15
N SER A 385 6.89 11.14 -10.66
CA SER A 385 6.31 9.84 -10.27
C SER A 385 5.59 9.21 -11.48
N PRO A 386 5.58 7.87 -11.60
CA PRO A 386 4.83 7.19 -12.65
C PRO A 386 3.31 7.24 -12.48
N LEU A 387 2.79 7.59 -11.31
CA LEU A 387 1.36 7.57 -11.01
C LEU A 387 0.59 8.59 -11.85
N GLY A 388 -0.44 8.11 -12.56
CA GLY A 388 -1.43 8.91 -13.26
C GLY A 388 -2.63 9.30 -12.38
N GLY A 389 -3.64 9.93 -13.02
CA GLY A 389 -4.90 10.25 -12.36
C GLY A 389 -4.84 11.35 -11.30
N ARG A 390 -3.73 12.08 -11.22
CA ARG A 390 -3.52 13.13 -10.21
C ARG A 390 -4.40 14.37 -10.42
N GLU A 391 -5.01 14.50 -11.59
CA GLU A 391 -6.01 15.53 -11.92
C GLU A 391 -7.39 15.26 -11.30
N ALA A 392 -7.63 14.06 -10.77
CA ALA A 392 -8.88 13.74 -10.08
C ALA A 392 -9.18 14.71 -8.94
N GLY A 393 -10.46 15.05 -8.77
CA GLY A 393 -10.94 15.80 -7.61
C GLY A 393 -11.19 14.89 -6.43
N PHE A 394 -11.67 13.67 -6.73
CA PHE A 394 -12.06 12.72 -5.70
C PHE A 394 -11.72 11.29 -6.13
N ILE A 395 -11.58 10.41 -5.12
CA ILE A 395 -11.55 8.96 -5.30
C ILE A 395 -12.77 8.38 -4.60
N VAL A 396 -13.60 7.65 -5.33
CA VAL A 396 -14.73 6.88 -4.78
C VAL A 396 -14.26 5.46 -4.55
N HIS A 397 -14.25 5.02 -3.31
CA HIS A 397 -13.58 3.79 -2.86
C HIS A 397 -14.49 2.92 -2.00
N PRO A 398 -15.24 1.96 -2.56
CA PRO A 398 -15.91 0.93 -1.78
C PRO A 398 -14.88 -0.01 -1.14
N LEU A 399 -14.94 -0.08 0.21
CA LEU A 399 -14.20 -1.01 1.05
C LEU A 399 -15.19 -2.04 1.58
N LEU A 400 -15.27 -3.18 0.94
CA LEU A 400 -16.21 -4.22 1.34
C LEU A 400 -15.50 -5.27 2.19
N LEU A 401 -15.97 -5.43 3.42
CA LEU A 401 -15.44 -6.33 4.43
C LEU A 401 -16.56 -7.27 4.92
N TRP A 402 -16.28 -8.56 5.01
CA TRP A 402 -17.24 -9.57 5.48
C TRP A 402 -16.54 -10.79 6.07
N GLU A 403 -17.30 -11.64 6.78
CA GLU A 403 -16.76 -12.84 7.41
C GLU A 403 -17.03 -14.11 6.60
N ASN A 404 -18.24 -14.24 6.03
CA ASN A 404 -18.71 -15.50 5.49
C ASN A 404 -18.29 -15.68 4.00
N PRO A 405 -17.53 -16.75 3.65
CA PRO A 405 -17.15 -17.01 2.26
C PRO A 405 -18.32 -17.14 1.28
N SER A 406 -19.54 -17.45 1.75
CA SER A 406 -20.72 -17.52 0.87
C SER A 406 -21.13 -16.17 0.28
N ASP A 407 -20.65 -15.06 0.83
CA ASP A 407 -20.98 -13.71 0.43
C ASP A 407 -19.97 -13.13 -0.59
N ASP A 408 -18.89 -13.86 -0.90
CA ASP A 408 -17.82 -13.42 -1.79
C ASP A 408 -18.34 -12.93 -3.13
N ASP A 409 -19.08 -13.77 -3.86
CA ASP A 409 -19.56 -13.43 -5.20
C ASP A 409 -20.47 -12.20 -5.17
N HIS A 410 -21.33 -12.09 -4.16
CA HIS A 410 -22.26 -10.98 -4.01
C HIS A 410 -21.54 -9.65 -3.75
N LEU A 411 -20.63 -9.63 -2.78
CA LEU A 411 -19.95 -8.39 -2.37
C LEU A 411 -18.89 -7.95 -3.39
N ILE A 412 -18.19 -8.89 -4.01
CA ILE A 412 -17.33 -8.57 -5.16
C ILE A 412 -18.14 -7.97 -6.31
N ALA A 413 -19.33 -8.52 -6.63
CA ALA A 413 -20.19 -7.98 -7.66
C ALA A 413 -20.70 -6.57 -7.31
N LEU A 414 -21.05 -6.33 -6.03
CA LEU A 414 -21.46 -5.00 -5.54
C LEU A 414 -20.33 -3.96 -5.73
N GLY A 415 -19.10 -4.27 -5.32
CA GLY A 415 -17.95 -3.36 -5.50
C GLY A 415 -17.69 -3.05 -6.99
N ARG A 416 -17.77 -4.06 -7.86
CA ARG A 416 -17.62 -3.88 -9.31
C ARG A 416 -18.74 -3.02 -9.89
N ALA A 417 -19.98 -3.18 -9.43
CA ALA A 417 -21.09 -2.36 -9.85
C ALA A 417 -20.91 -0.89 -9.45
N PHE A 418 -20.43 -0.65 -8.24
CA PHE A 418 -20.05 0.70 -7.77
C PHE A 418 -19.06 1.35 -8.72
N ARG A 419 -17.96 0.68 -9.02
CA ARG A 419 -16.93 1.18 -9.92
C ARG A 419 -17.52 1.49 -11.30
N HIS A 420 -18.29 0.57 -11.85
CA HIS A 420 -18.91 0.74 -13.18
C HIS A 420 -19.84 1.96 -13.22
N ASP A 421 -20.63 2.19 -12.17
CA ASP A 421 -21.53 3.33 -12.09
C ASP A 421 -20.78 4.68 -12.05
N MET A 422 -19.50 4.68 -11.58
CA MET A 422 -18.65 5.89 -11.53
C MET A 422 -17.89 6.15 -12.84
N GLU A 423 -17.81 5.20 -13.77
CA GLU A 423 -17.09 5.36 -15.06
C GLU A 423 -17.46 6.64 -15.84
N PRO A 424 -18.71 7.15 -15.88
CA PRO A 424 -19.02 8.38 -16.60
C PRO A 424 -18.27 9.63 -16.10
N TRP A 425 -17.82 9.64 -14.85
CA TRP A 425 -17.08 10.76 -14.24
C TRP A 425 -15.59 10.49 -14.08
N SER A 426 -15.13 9.31 -14.51
CA SER A 426 -13.75 8.83 -14.37
C SER A 426 -12.75 9.71 -15.14
N VAL A 427 -11.58 9.91 -14.56
CA VAL A 427 -10.40 10.44 -15.28
C VAL A 427 -9.70 9.35 -16.12
N GLY A 428 -10.21 8.11 -16.15
CA GLY A 428 -9.61 6.99 -16.85
C GLY A 428 -8.42 6.35 -16.15
N ALA A 429 -8.18 6.73 -14.89
CA ALA A 429 -7.12 6.19 -14.04
C ALA A 429 -7.68 5.69 -12.71
N THR A 430 -6.87 4.92 -11.99
CA THR A 430 -7.22 4.40 -10.67
C THR A 430 -6.03 4.49 -9.72
N TYR A 431 -6.28 4.33 -8.41
CA TYR A 431 -5.24 4.36 -7.40
C TYR A 431 -4.81 2.93 -7.00
N PRO A 432 -3.52 2.53 -7.22
CA PRO A 432 -3.08 1.13 -7.11
C PRO A 432 -3.31 0.48 -5.75
N ASN A 433 -3.11 1.22 -4.65
CA ASN A 433 -3.24 0.66 -3.30
C ASN A 433 -4.69 0.37 -2.88
N PHE A 434 -5.68 0.87 -3.64
CA PHE A 434 -7.11 0.60 -3.40
C PHE A 434 -7.66 -0.50 -4.31
N LEU A 435 -6.79 -1.24 -5.01
CA LEU A 435 -7.21 -2.28 -5.93
C LEU A 435 -7.00 -3.68 -5.35
N GLY A 436 -8.07 -4.46 -5.35
CA GLY A 436 -8.01 -5.91 -5.24
C GLY A 436 -7.47 -6.56 -6.53
N GLN A 437 -7.90 -7.78 -6.83
CA GLN A 437 -7.52 -8.51 -8.04
C GLN A 437 -8.38 -8.04 -9.23
N GLU A 438 -8.03 -6.89 -9.81
CA GLU A 438 -8.77 -6.25 -10.93
C GLU A 438 -8.15 -6.52 -12.31
N GLY A 439 -7.00 -7.21 -12.37
CA GLY A 439 -6.29 -7.57 -13.59
C GLY A 439 -5.35 -6.48 -14.15
N ALA A 440 -4.45 -6.91 -15.03
CA ALA A 440 -3.36 -6.08 -15.57
C ALA A 440 -3.82 -4.80 -16.29
N ALA A 441 -4.94 -4.86 -17.03
CA ALA A 441 -5.46 -3.70 -17.76
C ALA A 441 -5.86 -2.56 -16.79
N ARG A 442 -6.50 -2.92 -15.66
CA ARG A 442 -6.90 -1.94 -14.64
C ARG A 442 -5.66 -1.36 -13.95
N MET A 443 -4.67 -2.20 -13.66
CA MET A 443 -3.41 -1.75 -13.08
C MET A 443 -2.65 -0.78 -14.00
N ARG A 444 -2.58 -1.06 -15.30
CA ARG A 444 -1.96 -0.14 -16.28
C ARG A 444 -2.63 1.22 -16.33
N SER A 445 -3.95 1.31 -16.11
CA SER A 445 -4.64 2.59 -16.09
C SER A 445 -4.14 3.52 -14.98
N ALA A 446 -3.61 2.96 -13.87
CA ALA A 446 -3.01 3.75 -12.80
C ALA A 446 -1.76 4.52 -13.22
N TYR A 447 -1.08 4.07 -14.27
CA TYR A 447 0.17 4.68 -14.75
C TYR A 447 -0.02 5.54 -16.02
N GLY A 448 -1.13 5.36 -16.75
CA GLY A 448 -1.44 6.15 -17.94
C GLY A 448 -0.26 6.24 -18.92
N ALA A 449 0.15 7.46 -19.28
CA ALA A 449 1.27 7.69 -20.20
C ALA A 449 2.65 7.23 -19.67
N SER A 450 2.79 6.98 -18.36
CA SER A 450 4.04 6.53 -17.75
C SER A 450 4.26 5.00 -17.86
N ALA A 451 3.24 4.24 -18.27
CA ALA A 451 3.27 2.76 -18.28
C ALA A 451 4.41 2.19 -19.13
N GLU A 452 4.65 2.76 -20.32
CA GLU A 452 5.74 2.28 -21.20
C GLU A 452 7.14 2.51 -20.60
N ARG A 453 7.38 3.69 -20.00
CA ARG A 453 8.65 3.99 -19.33
C ARG A 453 8.85 3.06 -18.13
N LEU A 454 7.79 2.82 -17.36
CA LEU A 454 7.85 1.94 -16.19
C LEU A 454 8.15 0.49 -16.60
N ALA A 455 7.52 -0.01 -17.66
CA ALA A 455 7.80 -1.33 -18.24
C ALA A 455 9.24 -1.47 -18.76
N ALA A 456 9.78 -0.42 -19.39
CA ALA A 456 11.20 -0.41 -19.84
C ALA A 456 12.16 -0.50 -18.64
N LEU A 457 11.91 0.24 -17.56
CA LEU A 457 12.72 0.16 -16.33
C LEU A 457 12.57 -1.21 -15.65
N LYS A 458 11.37 -1.79 -15.65
CA LYS A 458 11.17 -3.16 -15.15
C LYS A 458 12.04 -4.15 -15.92
N ALA A 459 12.07 -4.07 -17.25
CA ALA A 459 12.91 -4.94 -18.10
C ALA A 459 14.42 -4.74 -17.86
N GLU A 460 14.84 -3.53 -17.48
CA GLU A 460 16.24 -3.22 -17.14
C GLU A 460 16.64 -3.81 -15.79
N TRP A 461 15.82 -3.58 -14.73
CA TRP A 461 16.15 -3.92 -13.35
C TRP A 461 15.80 -5.35 -12.99
N ASP A 462 14.84 -5.96 -13.67
CA ASP A 462 14.44 -7.36 -13.47
C ASP A 462 14.22 -8.08 -14.82
N PRO A 463 15.26 -8.26 -15.63
CA PRO A 463 15.17 -8.83 -16.98
C PRO A 463 14.70 -10.30 -16.99
N HIS A 464 14.78 -10.98 -15.86
CA HIS A 464 14.36 -12.37 -15.71
C HIS A 464 12.99 -12.53 -15.05
N GLY A 465 12.33 -11.44 -14.68
CA GLY A 465 11.03 -11.47 -14.04
C GLY A 465 11.04 -12.21 -12.70
N VAL A 466 12.02 -11.95 -11.85
CA VAL A 466 12.12 -12.55 -10.49
C VAL A 466 10.94 -12.08 -9.62
N PHE A 467 10.56 -10.82 -9.73
CA PHE A 467 9.43 -10.21 -9.02
C PHE A 467 8.16 -10.28 -9.87
N ARG A 468 7.58 -11.49 -10.01
CA ARG A 468 6.38 -11.76 -10.84
C ARG A 468 5.07 -11.61 -10.10
N THR A 469 5.10 -11.61 -8.77
CA THR A 469 3.91 -11.58 -7.90
C THR A 469 3.43 -10.17 -7.61
N HIS A 470 4.16 -9.15 -8.09
CA HIS A 470 3.79 -7.76 -7.96
C HIS A 470 2.80 -7.33 -9.05
N GLN A 471 2.24 -6.13 -8.88
CA GLN A 471 1.33 -5.56 -9.86
C GLN A 471 2.03 -5.46 -11.22
N GLU A 472 1.45 -6.07 -12.27
CA GLU A 472 2.02 -6.03 -13.62
C GLU A 472 2.06 -4.59 -14.15
N VAL A 473 3.25 -4.11 -14.48
CA VAL A 473 3.49 -2.80 -15.09
C VAL A 473 3.74 -2.91 -16.58
#